data_5b450730025a6066fbdbe4a6d0424f18
#
_entry.id   5b450730025a6066fbdbe4a6d0424f18
#
_cell.length_a   1.000
_cell.length_b   1.000
_cell.length_c   1.000
_cell.angle_alpha   90.00
_cell.angle_beta   90.00
_cell.angle_gamma   90.00
#
_symmetry.space_group_name_H-M   'P 1'
#
loop_
_entity.id
_entity.type
_entity.pdbx_description
1 polymer ?
#
loop_
_entity_poly.entity_id
_entity_poly.type
_entity_poly.pdbx_seq_one_letter_code
_entity_poly.pdbx_strand_id
1 'polypeptide(L)'
;MFAAYAALTYLAFFYHGDIMPLFRLCLLSATLLSLIGCSEPEKVVKEAPIRPVKLFSIGHDSQTNIRSFPAEVVANQGSYLAFRVNGELIEFPVLAGEQVKKGQLLAKLDPEDFQLQYNERKARYELAKSQLKRIKQLFEKNITSQSELDQAVANEQVAESAFKIAETNLEYSELRAPFAGIVAKVFVKNFESIQAKQNVLRLETRDFMDVEIQVPEKIVARIQKDTQYQPMVEFDGYHDKQYKLTLKEWDTQADPATLTYKVVFSLPVPKDFNLLAGMSGQVVIDLSKVTRSQTPYTILPIESVFSDPNKSLSDNAYVWVFNQQTGTVHKQAVQVGQLHHDTIEVLSGVKEGQQIVSAGVHSLQEGMSVRPWNKERGL
;
A
#
# COMPACT_ATOMS: atom_id res chain seq x y z
N MET A 1 25.66 -70.47 -2.04
CA MET A 1 24.93 -71.71 -2.30
C MET A 1 25.67 -72.45 -3.40
N PHE A 2 26.72 -73.11 -2.99
CA PHE A 2 27.59 -73.97 -3.78
C PHE A 2 27.04 -75.38 -3.69
N ALA A 3 26.47 -75.99 -4.76
CA ALA A 3 26.31 -77.42 -4.94
C ALA A 3 25.33 -77.74 -6.12
N ALA A 4 25.75 -77.47 -7.34
CA ALA A 4 25.06 -78.01 -8.53
C ALA A 4 25.94 -77.97 -9.82
N TYR A 5 27.26 -78.03 -9.69
CA TYR A 5 28.14 -78.04 -10.87
C TYR A 5 29.10 -79.24 -10.92
N ALA A 6 28.80 -80.33 -10.23
CA ALA A 6 29.71 -81.47 -10.14
C ALA A 6 29.07 -82.79 -10.61
N ALA A 7 28.02 -82.79 -11.43
CA ALA A 7 27.38 -84.05 -11.84
C ALA A 7 27.22 -84.26 -13.34
N LEU A 8 27.93 -83.52 -14.22
CA LEU A 8 27.80 -83.65 -15.66
C LEU A 8 29.11 -83.93 -16.42
N THR A 9 30.19 -84.29 -15.71
CA THR A 9 31.49 -84.63 -16.33
C THR A 9 31.91 -86.07 -16.17
N TYR A 10 31.02 -86.98 -15.74
CA TYR A 10 31.44 -88.38 -15.53
C TYR A 10 30.63 -89.43 -16.30
N LEU A 11 30.12 -89.14 -17.54
CA LEU A 11 29.40 -90.16 -18.37
C LEU A 11 29.76 -90.09 -19.86
N ALA A 12 31.05 -89.91 -20.22
CA ALA A 12 31.52 -89.99 -21.60
C ALA A 12 32.89 -90.70 -21.70
N PHE A 13 33.05 -91.81 -20.96
CA PHE A 13 34.19 -92.72 -21.23
C PHE A 13 33.66 -94.16 -21.12
N PHE A 14 33.49 -94.79 -22.18
CA PHE A 14 33.15 -96.20 -22.53
C PHE A 14 31.96 -96.30 -23.50
N TYR A 15 32.27 -96.17 -24.77
CA TYR A 15 31.75 -97.15 -25.80
C TYR A 15 32.66 -97.04 -27.08
N HIS A 16 33.42 -98.03 -27.31
CA HIS A 16 34.19 -98.25 -28.56
C HIS A 16 33.31 -98.94 -29.58
N GLY A 17 33.33 -98.50 -30.80
CA GLY A 17 32.68 -99.17 -31.91
C GLY A 17 32.34 -98.25 -33.14
N ASP A 18 33.24 -98.27 -34.08
CA ASP A 18 33.09 -97.92 -35.50
C ASP A 18 31.79 -97.42 -36.06
N ILE A 19 31.54 -96.12 -36.02
CA ILE A 19 30.73 -95.41 -37.06
C ILE A 19 31.32 -94.03 -37.23
N MET A 20 32.47 -93.92 -37.91
CA MET A 20 33.05 -92.67 -38.30
C MET A 20 33.38 -92.78 -39.79
N PRO A 21 32.70 -92.13 -40.70
CA PRO A 21 33.09 -90.75 -41.07
C PRO A 21 31.94 -89.76 -41.35
N LEU A 22 30.68 -90.19 -41.30
CA LEU A 22 29.56 -89.26 -41.63
C LEU A 22 29.28 -88.24 -40.54
N PHE A 23 29.53 -88.58 -39.24
CA PHE A 23 29.26 -87.69 -38.13
C PHE A 23 30.29 -86.55 -38.01
N ARG A 24 31.53 -86.75 -38.50
CA ARG A 24 32.56 -85.65 -38.52
C ARG A 24 32.30 -84.66 -39.66
N LEU A 25 31.64 -85.09 -40.76
CA LEU A 25 31.29 -84.17 -41.86
C LEU A 25 30.10 -83.28 -41.47
N CYS A 26 29.13 -83.82 -40.74
CA CYS A 26 27.98 -83.05 -40.23
C CYS A 26 28.41 -82.05 -39.10
N LEU A 27 29.37 -82.39 -38.24
CA LEU A 27 29.86 -81.49 -37.22
C LEU A 27 30.69 -80.32 -37.79
N LEU A 28 31.48 -80.54 -38.86
CA LEU A 28 32.21 -79.49 -39.55
C LEU A 28 31.29 -78.57 -40.38
N SER A 29 30.20 -79.05 -40.91
CA SER A 29 29.21 -78.22 -41.63
C SER A 29 28.37 -77.43 -40.68
N ALA A 30 28.07 -77.89 -39.44
CA ALA A 30 27.32 -77.18 -38.44
C ALA A 30 28.14 -76.04 -37.77
N THR A 31 29.48 -76.22 -37.66
CA THR A 31 30.38 -75.16 -37.14
C THR A 31 30.68 -74.07 -38.18
N LEU A 32 30.57 -74.38 -39.51
CA LEU A 32 30.77 -73.37 -40.55
C LEU A 32 29.51 -72.53 -40.81
N LEU A 33 28.33 -73.02 -40.45
CA LEU A 33 27.05 -72.26 -40.53
C LEU A 33 26.85 -71.36 -39.36
N SER A 34 27.57 -71.51 -38.23
CA SER A 34 27.45 -70.64 -37.06
C SER A 34 28.35 -69.37 -37.11
N LEU A 35 29.10 -69.18 -38.22
CA LEU A 35 29.97 -67.98 -38.37
C LEU A 35 29.39 -66.87 -39.26
N ILE A 36 28.14 -66.98 -39.73
CA ILE A 36 27.49 -65.99 -40.64
C ILE A 36 26.34 -65.29 -39.95
N GLY A 37 26.32 -65.13 -38.62
CA GLY A 37 25.18 -64.63 -37.92
C GLY A 37 25.52 -63.57 -36.83
N CYS A 38 26.46 -62.64 -37.05
CA CYS A 38 26.58 -61.43 -36.28
C CYS A 38 26.61 -60.23 -37.22
N SER A 39 25.49 -59.89 -37.78
CA SER A 39 25.19 -58.54 -38.22
C SER A 39 24.75 -57.80 -36.94
N GLU A 40 25.61 -56.92 -36.47
CA GLU A 40 25.30 -55.97 -35.41
C GLU A 40 24.07 -55.16 -35.88
N PRO A 41 22.95 -55.10 -35.10
CA PRO A 41 21.82 -54.29 -35.51
C PRO A 41 22.29 -52.83 -35.49
N GLU A 42 22.23 -52.22 -36.67
CA GLU A 42 22.36 -50.79 -36.86
C GLU A 42 21.56 -50.11 -35.72
N LYS A 43 22.26 -49.38 -34.82
CA LYS A 43 21.61 -48.60 -33.78
C LYS A 43 20.68 -47.61 -34.45
N VAL A 44 19.44 -48.01 -34.63
CA VAL A 44 18.37 -47.06 -34.89
C VAL A 44 18.41 -46.04 -33.74
N VAL A 45 19.00 -44.92 -34.00
CA VAL A 45 18.92 -43.75 -33.10
C VAL A 45 17.40 -43.44 -33.05
N LYS A 46 16.73 -44.01 -32.03
CA LYS A 46 15.37 -43.56 -31.71
C LYS A 46 15.48 -42.07 -31.40
N GLU A 47 15.00 -41.26 -32.32
CA GLU A 47 14.82 -39.84 -32.03
C GLU A 47 14.15 -39.73 -30.66
N ALA A 48 14.78 -39.02 -29.76
CA ALA A 48 14.28 -38.85 -28.41
C ALA A 48 12.86 -38.23 -28.52
N PRO A 49 11.85 -38.84 -27.87
CA PRO A 49 10.48 -38.35 -28.00
C PRO A 49 10.41 -36.87 -27.58
N ILE A 50 9.88 -36.02 -28.47
CA ILE A 50 9.68 -34.60 -28.22
C ILE A 50 8.76 -34.47 -27.01
N ARG A 51 9.29 -33.97 -25.86
CA ARG A 51 8.56 -33.88 -24.58
C ARG A 51 7.72 -32.62 -24.54
N PRO A 52 6.44 -32.71 -24.10
CA PRO A 52 5.65 -31.52 -23.83
C PRO A 52 6.15 -30.82 -22.54
N VAL A 53 6.33 -29.51 -22.59
CA VAL A 53 6.75 -28.70 -21.45
C VAL A 53 5.80 -27.53 -21.27
N LYS A 54 5.50 -27.18 -20.00
CA LYS A 54 4.72 -25.97 -19.69
C LYS A 54 5.67 -24.77 -19.74
N LEU A 55 5.30 -23.76 -20.51
CA LEU A 55 6.08 -22.54 -20.65
C LEU A 55 5.47 -21.42 -19.79
N PHE A 56 6.35 -20.65 -19.20
CA PHE A 56 6.05 -19.39 -18.53
C PHE A 56 6.73 -18.28 -19.31
N SER A 57 5.97 -17.29 -19.78
CA SER A 57 6.50 -16.14 -20.50
C SER A 57 6.83 -15.03 -19.49
N ILE A 58 8.06 -14.54 -19.53
CA ILE A 58 8.45 -13.38 -18.74
C ILE A 58 7.83 -12.15 -19.39
N GLY A 59 6.73 -11.65 -18.81
CA GLY A 59 6.04 -10.44 -19.26
C GLY A 59 6.51 -9.20 -18.52
N HIS A 60 6.10 -8.05 -19.01
CA HIS A 60 6.32 -6.77 -18.36
C HIS A 60 5.69 -6.71 -16.96
N ASP A 61 4.59 -7.43 -16.74
CA ASP A 61 3.86 -7.50 -15.45
C ASP A 61 4.60 -8.23 -14.33
N SER A 62 5.60 -9.06 -14.68
CA SER A 62 6.39 -9.77 -13.66
C SER A 62 7.37 -8.87 -12.89
N GLN A 63 7.50 -7.59 -13.27
CA GLN A 63 8.37 -6.61 -12.63
C GLN A 63 7.60 -5.47 -11.94
N THR A 64 6.26 -5.49 -11.93
CA THR A 64 5.50 -4.39 -11.36
C THR A 64 5.55 -4.40 -9.84
N ASN A 65 6.31 -3.47 -9.29
CA ASN A 65 6.31 -3.12 -7.87
C ASN A 65 5.07 -2.26 -7.49
N ILE A 66 3.97 -2.43 -8.22
CA ILE A 66 2.71 -1.72 -7.95
C ILE A 66 2.06 -2.36 -6.72
N ARG A 67 1.74 -1.53 -5.73
CA ARG A 67 1.01 -1.93 -4.53
C ARG A 67 -0.22 -1.06 -4.38
N SER A 68 -1.31 -1.71 -3.99
CA SER A 68 -2.56 -1.05 -3.65
C SER A 68 -2.70 -0.99 -2.12
N PHE A 69 -3.04 0.18 -1.61
CA PHE A 69 -3.27 0.44 -0.19
C PHE A 69 -4.71 0.88 0.00
N PRO A 70 -5.46 0.25 0.92
CA PRO A 70 -6.76 0.75 1.32
C PRO A 70 -6.65 2.19 1.79
N ALA A 71 -7.58 3.03 1.37
CA ALA A 71 -7.58 4.45 1.64
C ALA A 71 -8.94 4.90 2.17
N GLU A 72 -8.91 5.88 3.05
CA GLU A 72 -10.08 6.57 3.56
C GLU A 72 -9.99 8.07 3.23
N VAL A 73 -11.12 8.62 2.80
CA VAL A 73 -11.25 10.05 2.55
C VAL A 73 -11.62 10.76 3.84
N VAL A 74 -10.84 11.77 4.21
CA VAL A 74 -11.13 12.63 5.36
C VAL A 74 -11.16 14.10 4.92
N ALA A 75 -11.87 14.93 5.68
CA ALA A 75 -11.85 16.36 5.40
C ALA A 75 -10.45 16.94 5.65
N ASN A 76 -9.92 17.71 4.70
CA ASN A 76 -8.61 18.35 4.79
C ASN A 76 -8.49 19.24 6.06
N GLN A 77 -9.55 19.99 6.35
CA GLN A 77 -9.69 20.77 7.57
C GLN A 77 -11.12 20.63 8.07
N GLY A 78 -11.27 20.16 9.29
CA GLY A 78 -12.54 20.05 9.96
C GLY A 78 -12.46 20.57 11.40
N SER A 79 -13.46 21.31 11.84
CA SER A 79 -13.50 21.83 13.21
C SER A 79 -14.88 21.63 13.81
N TYR A 80 -14.91 21.16 15.06
CA TYR A 80 -16.09 21.21 15.90
C TYR A 80 -16.22 22.62 16.44
N LEU A 81 -17.33 23.28 16.12
CA LEU A 81 -17.61 24.61 16.60
C LEU A 81 -18.54 24.53 17.82
N ALA A 82 -18.20 25.31 18.82
CA ALA A 82 -18.85 25.34 20.12
C ALA A 82 -18.89 26.78 20.65
N PHE A 83 -19.91 27.11 21.42
CA PHE A 83 -19.93 28.38 22.17
C PHE A 83 -18.91 28.34 23.31
N ARG A 84 -18.41 29.52 23.68
CA ARG A 84 -17.48 29.70 24.82
C ARG A 84 -18.21 30.09 26.08
N VAL A 85 -19.48 30.44 25.98
CA VAL A 85 -20.39 30.84 27.07
C VAL A 85 -21.63 29.95 27.05
N ASN A 86 -22.32 29.85 28.18
CA ASN A 86 -23.58 29.14 28.28
C ASN A 86 -24.74 30.05 27.86
N GLY A 87 -25.85 29.48 27.35
CA GLY A 87 -27.05 30.24 27.05
C GLY A 87 -28.07 29.40 26.32
N GLU A 88 -29.25 29.96 26.07
CA GLU A 88 -30.27 29.35 25.24
C GLU A 88 -30.07 29.70 23.77
N LEU A 89 -30.16 28.70 22.90
CA LEU A 89 -30.02 28.88 21.46
C LEU A 89 -31.31 29.43 20.85
N ILE A 90 -31.29 30.70 20.42
CA ILE A 90 -32.47 31.36 19.86
C ILE A 90 -32.51 31.41 18.34
N GLU A 91 -31.35 31.31 17.69
CA GLU A 91 -31.22 31.40 16.25
C GLU A 91 -30.19 30.40 15.72
N PHE A 92 -30.60 29.56 14.78
CA PHE A 92 -29.75 28.58 14.12
C PHE A 92 -30.13 28.51 12.62
N PRO A 93 -29.60 29.46 11.81
CA PRO A 93 -30.07 29.67 10.43
C PRO A 93 -29.46 28.70 9.42
N VAL A 94 -28.51 27.80 9.83
CA VAL A 94 -27.77 26.92 8.92
C VAL A 94 -28.22 25.46 9.01
N LEU A 95 -28.17 24.75 7.89
CA LEU A 95 -28.51 23.33 7.78
C LEU A 95 -27.27 22.47 7.46
N ALA A 96 -27.32 21.19 7.82
CA ALA A 96 -26.32 20.23 7.38
C ALA A 96 -26.29 20.15 5.84
N GLY A 97 -25.10 20.16 5.25
CA GLY A 97 -24.88 20.23 3.81
C GLY A 97 -24.81 21.64 3.24
N GLU A 98 -25.11 22.68 4.02
CA GLU A 98 -25.07 24.07 3.56
C GLU A 98 -23.64 24.62 3.48
N GLN A 99 -23.37 25.42 2.45
CA GLN A 99 -22.10 26.14 2.30
C GLN A 99 -22.16 27.47 3.02
N VAL A 100 -21.13 27.75 3.80
CA VAL A 100 -21.00 29.00 4.58
C VAL A 100 -19.71 29.71 4.24
N LYS A 101 -19.74 31.04 4.35
CA LYS A 101 -18.57 31.92 4.17
C LYS A 101 -17.91 32.19 5.49
N LYS A 102 -16.60 32.49 5.47
CA LYS A 102 -15.88 32.97 6.68
C LYS A 102 -16.59 34.19 7.27
N GLY A 103 -16.82 34.17 8.60
CA GLY A 103 -17.51 35.22 9.35
C GLY A 103 -19.04 35.12 9.32
N GLN A 104 -19.64 34.23 8.53
CA GLN A 104 -21.11 34.04 8.49
C GLN A 104 -21.62 33.57 9.86
N LEU A 105 -22.76 34.12 10.29
CA LEU A 105 -23.46 33.70 11.51
C LEU A 105 -23.96 32.26 11.33
N LEU A 106 -23.63 31.39 12.25
CA LEU A 106 -24.01 29.98 12.26
C LEU A 106 -25.06 29.69 13.33
N ALA A 107 -24.92 30.36 14.48
CA ALA A 107 -25.81 30.18 15.62
C ALA A 107 -25.72 31.40 16.54
N LYS A 108 -26.80 31.67 17.28
CA LYS A 108 -26.84 32.77 18.24
C LYS A 108 -27.57 32.32 19.51
N LEU A 109 -26.92 32.59 20.66
CA LEU A 109 -27.55 32.48 21.97
C LEU A 109 -28.35 33.72 22.27
N ASP A 110 -29.26 33.60 23.21
CA ASP A 110 -29.98 34.77 23.72
C ASP A 110 -28.98 35.83 24.28
N PRO A 111 -28.89 37.01 23.67
CA PRO A 111 -27.91 38.00 24.04
C PRO A 111 -28.36 38.93 25.19
N GLU A 112 -29.58 38.80 25.71
CA GLU A 112 -30.20 39.81 26.62
C GLU A 112 -29.34 40.03 27.86
N ASP A 113 -28.99 38.97 28.58
CA ASP A 113 -28.14 39.05 29.78
C ASP A 113 -26.75 39.56 29.46
N PHE A 114 -26.16 39.14 28.36
CA PHE A 114 -24.84 39.60 27.93
C PHE A 114 -24.87 41.10 27.58
N GLN A 115 -25.92 41.55 26.91
CA GLN A 115 -26.09 42.95 26.53
C GLN A 115 -26.27 43.83 27.76
N LEU A 116 -27.05 43.39 28.77
CA LEU A 116 -27.21 44.09 30.03
C LEU A 116 -25.87 44.21 30.76
N GLN A 117 -25.10 43.14 30.87
CA GLN A 117 -23.76 43.15 31.48
C GLN A 117 -22.81 44.08 30.73
N TYR A 118 -22.79 44.00 29.40
CA TYR A 118 -22.00 44.91 28.55
C TYR A 118 -22.31 46.37 28.85
N ASN A 119 -23.57 46.76 28.88
CA ASN A 119 -24.02 48.11 29.10
C ASN A 119 -23.64 48.61 30.51
N GLU A 120 -23.81 47.76 31.54
CA GLU A 120 -23.43 48.06 32.91
C GLU A 120 -21.89 48.28 33.03
N ARG A 121 -21.06 47.38 32.49
CA ARG A 121 -19.60 47.50 32.56
C ARG A 121 -19.08 48.67 31.75
N LYS A 122 -19.70 48.98 30.61
CA LYS A 122 -19.40 50.13 29.78
C LYS A 122 -19.60 51.42 30.54
N ALA A 123 -20.76 51.58 31.22
CA ALA A 123 -21.07 52.78 32.00
C ALA A 123 -20.07 52.98 33.16
N ARG A 124 -19.67 51.88 33.84
CA ARG A 124 -18.62 51.93 34.92
C ARG A 124 -17.27 52.35 34.39
N TYR A 125 -16.86 51.78 33.22
CA TYR A 125 -15.60 52.15 32.58
C TYR A 125 -15.59 53.62 32.16
N GLU A 126 -16.66 54.10 31.51
CA GLU A 126 -16.76 55.52 31.12
C GLU A 126 -16.71 56.48 32.33
N LEU A 127 -17.36 56.11 33.45
CA LEU A 127 -17.27 56.86 34.69
C LEU A 127 -15.83 56.91 35.21
N ALA A 128 -15.14 55.75 35.34
CA ALA A 128 -13.76 55.68 35.84
C ALA A 128 -12.79 56.45 34.94
N LYS A 129 -12.96 56.38 33.63
CA LYS A 129 -12.20 57.12 32.63
C LYS A 129 -12.37 58.63 32.77
N SER A 130 -13.60 59.09 33.00
CA SER A 130 -13.91 60.50 33.25
C SER A 130 -13.31 60.98 34.55
N GLN A 131 -13.37 60.18 35.64
CA GLN A 131 -12.74 60.44 36.91
C GLN A 131 -11.21 60.58 36.81
N LEU A 132 -10.56 59.60 36.12
CA LEU A 132 -9.11 59.62 35.87
C LEU A 132 -8.73 60.90 35.10
N LYS A 133 -9.47 61.26 34.05
CA LYS A 133 -9.21 62.48 33.28
C LYS A 133 -9.23 63.72 34.18
N ARG A 134 -10.22 63.81 35.07
CA ARG A 134 -10.36 64.91 36.01
C ARG A 134 -9.19 64.96 37.05
N ILE A 135 -8.83 63.83 37.65
CA ILE A 135 -7.72 63.71 38.60
C ILE A 135 -6.38 64.08 37.94
N LYS A 136 -6.12 63.60 36.67
CA LYS A 136 -4.93 64.02 35.93
C LYS A 136 -4.85 65.51 35.72
N GLN A 137 -5.95 66.19 35.39
CA GLN A 137 -5.99 67.66 35.26
C GLN A 137 -5.71 68.41 36.61
N LEU A 138 -6.17 67.84 37.74
CA LEU A 138 -5.90 68.42 39.09
C LEU A 138 -4.44 68.17 39.50
N PHE A 139 -3.89 66.99 39.16
CA PHE A 139 -2.50 66.65 39.41
C PHE A 139 -1.51 67.57 38.66
N GLU A 140 -1.78 67.81 37.38
CA GLU A 140 -1.03 68.79 36.57
C GLU A 140 -1.00 70.18 37.15
N LYS A 141 -2.06 70.56 37.95
CA LYS A 141 -2.16 71.78 38.65
C LYS A 141 -1.61 71.73 40.11
N ASN A 142 -1.01 70.60 40.52
CA ASN A 142 -0.53 70.32 41.86
C ASN A 142 -1.62 70.43 42.97
N ILE A 143 -2.89 70.10 42.63
CA ILE A 143 -4.04 70.20 43.58
C ILE A 143 -4.33 68.85 44.24
N THR A 144 -3.81 67.72 43.67
CA THR A 144 -4.05 66.34 44.17
C THR A 144 -2.71 65.63 44.37
N SER A 145 -2.69 64.53 45.14
CA SER A 145 -1.51 63.71 45.40
C SER A 145 -1.22 62.70 44.32
N GLN A 146 0.05 62.20 44.22
CA GLN A 146 0.43 61.11 43.39
C GLN A 146 -0.39 59.83 43.70
N SER A 147 -0.64 59.57 44.98
CA SER A 147 -1.44 58.43 45.44
C SER A 147 -2.88 58.43 44.90
N GLU A 148 -3.51 59.66 44.86
CA GLU A 148 -4.87 59.78 44.26
C GLU A 148 -4.86 59.54 42.74
N LEU A 149 -3.80 60.01 42.07
CA LEU A 149 -3.64 59.72 40.64
C LEU A 149 -3.45 58.22 40.39
N ASP A 150 -2.55 57.57 41.13
CA ASP A 150 -2.31 56.12 40.98
C ASP A 150 -3.56 55.29 41.26
N GLN A 151 -4.34 55.70 42.30
CA GLN A 151 -5.63 55.10 42.64
C GLN A 151 -6.63 55.27 41.50
N ALA A 152 -6.70 56.43 40.87
CA ALA A 152 -7.62 56.66 39.73
C ALA A 152 -7.20 55.88 38.50
N VAL A 153 -5.88 55.73 38.24
CA VAL A 153 -5.34 54.89 37.17
C VAL A 153 -5.73 53.42 37.40
N ALA A 154 -5.50 52.90 38.62
CA ALA A 154 -5.83 51.53 38.96
C ALA A 154 -7.33 51.22 38.81
N ASN A 155 -8.19 52.14 39.27
CA ASN A 155 -9.65 52.00 39.16
C ASN A 155 -10.11 51.97 37.69
N GLU A 156 -9.54 52.81 36.84
CA GLU A 156 -9.87 52.82 35.41
C GLU A 156 -9.45 51.51 34.73
N GLN A 157 -8.23 50.98 35.00
CA GLN A 157 -7.73 49.74 34.46
C GLN A 157 -8.60 48.52 34.87
N VAL A 158 -9.05 48.49 36.13
CA VAL A 158 -9.99 47.45 36.61
C VAL A 158 -11.32 47.53 35.86
N ALA A 159 -11.87 48.75 35.71
CA ALA A 159 -13.13 48.95 35.00
C ALA A 159 -13.01 48.65 33.52
N GLU A 160 -11.89 48.99 32.86
CA GLU A 160 -11.60 48.65 31.48
C GLU A 160 -11.54 47.14 31.28
N SER A 161 -10.83 46.43 32.16
CA SER A 161 -10.71 44.98 32.11
C SER A 161 -12.07 44.28 32.23
N ALA A 162 -12.90 44.73 33.17
CA ALA A 162 -14.27 44.23 33.37
C ALA A 162 -15.17 44.49 32.15
N PHE A 163 -15.03 45.68 31.54
CA PHE A 163 -15.75 46.01 30.29
C PHE A 163 -15.35 45.11 29.14
N LYS A 164 -14.04 44.90 28.91
CA LYS A 164 -13.52 44.00 27.86
C LYS A 164 -14.03 42.56 28.01
N ILE A 165 -14.10 42.06 29.25
CA ILE A 165 -14.65 40.73 29.53
C ILE A 165 -16.12 40.65 29.09
N ALA A 166 -16.94 41.67 29.47
CA ALA A 166 -18.36 41.68 29.10
C ALA A 166 -18.58 41.83 27.58
N GLU A 167 -17.76 42.64 26.91
CA GLU A 167 -17.74 42.79 25.46
C GLU A 167 -17.41 41.46 24.78
N THR A 168 -16.38 40.76 25.21
CA THR A 168 -15.98 39.44 24.68
C THR A 168 -17.06 38.38 24.92
N ASN A 169 -17.72 38.40 26.09
CA ASN A 169 -18.81 37.44 26.36
C ASN A 169 -20.04 37.68 25.45
N LEU A 170 -20.34 38.95 25.16
CA LEU A 170 -21.39 39.29 24.19
C LEU A 170 -21.01 38.83 22.78
N GLU A 171 -19.76 39.00 22.35
CA GLU A 171 -19.27 38.46 21.08
C GLU A 171 -19.38 36.92 21.05
N TYR A 172 -19.07 36.24 22.16
CA TYR A 172 -19.16 34.79 22.28
C TYR A 172 -20.57 34.22 22.29
N SER A 173 -21.60 35.09 22.44
CA SER A 173 -23.00 34.69 22.22
C SER A 173 -23.34 34.46 20.76
N GLU A 174 -22.48 34.87 19.83
CA GLU A 174 -22.61 34.60 18.40
C GLU A 174 -21.56 33.60 17.95
N LEU A 175 -21.97 32.49 17.32
CA LEU A 175 -21.09 31.50 16.72
C LEU A 175 -20.95 31.82 15.23
N ARG A 176 -19.75 32.21 14.82
CA ARG A 176 -19.43 32.56 13.43
C ARG A 176 -18.45 31.57 12.81
N ALA A 177 -18.55 31.37 11.49
CA ALA A 177 -17.66 30.49 10.74
C ALA A 177 -16.21 31.02 10.74
N PRO A 178 -15.22 30.26 11.26
CA PRO A 178 -13.81 30.68 11.27
C PRO A 178 -13.17 30.63 9.87
N PHE A 179 -13.72 29.82 8.98
CA PHE A 179 -13.30 29.67 7.57
C PHE A 179 -14.51 29.38 6.69
N ALA A 180 -14.38 29.51 5.38
CA ALA A 180 -15.39 29.13 4.42
C ALA A 180 -15.42 27.60 4.27
N GLY A 181 -16.61 26.98 4.25
CA GLY A 181 -16.72 25.53 4.18
C GLY A 181 -18.15 25.04 4.04
N ILE A 182 -18.36 23.78 4.38
CA ILE A 182 -19.66 23.12 4.42
C ILE A 182 -19.99 22.68 5.85
N VAL A 183 -21.22 22.81 6.27
CA VAL A 183 -21.71 22.30 7.55
C VAL A 183 -21.87 20.78 7.41
N ALA A 184 -20.88 20.01 7.91
CA ALA A 184 -20.89 18.56 7.77
C ALA A 184 -21.94 17.89 8.66
N LYS A 185 -22.11 18.40 9.88
CA LYS A 185 -23.06 17.86 10.85
C LYS A 185 -23.51 18.91 11.85
N VAL A 186 -24.76 18.82 12.27
CA VAL A 186 -25.37 19.61 13.34
C VAL A 186 -25.68 18.69 14.52
N PHE A 187 -25.39 19.16 15.75
CA PHE A 187 -25.54 18.37 16.98
C PHE A 187 -26.63 18.90 17.91
N VAL A 188 -27.15 20.09 17.69
CA VAL A 188 -28.10 20.79 18.55
C VAL A 188 -29.33 21.24 17.78
N LYS A 189 -30.39 21.59 18.49
CA LYS A 189 -31.61 22.13 17.93
C LYS A 189 -31.90 23.53 18.47
N ASN A 190 -32.70 24.32 17.73
CA ASN A 190 -33.15 25.62 18.17
C ASN A 190 -33.92 25.51 19.51
N PHE A 191 -33.79 26.51 20.37
CA PHE A 191 -34.36 26.56 21.72
C PHE A 191 -33.79 25.52 22.72
N GLU A 192 -32.63 25.00 22.45
CA GLU A 192 -31.89 24.11 23.35
C GLU A 192 -30.95 24.92 24.25
N SER A 193 -30.85 24.54 25.52
CA SER A 193 -29.88 25.12 26.44
C SER A 193 -28.49 24.56 26.17
N ILE A 194 -27.54 25.43 25.83
CA ILE A 194 -26.19 25.10 25.40
C ILE A 194 -25.21 25.37 26.56
N GLN A 195 -24.34 24.39 26.80
CA GLN A 195 -23.20 24.56 27.70
C GLN A 195 -21.95 25.03 26.94
N ALA A 196 -21.10 25.79 27.61
CA ALA A 196 -19.81 26.15 27.04
C ALA A 196 -19.00 24.91 26.64
N LYS A 197 -18.37 24.94 25.45
CA LYS A 197 -17.59 23.86 24.85
C LYS A 197 -18.43 22.65 24.36
N GLN A 198 -19.75 22.69 24.47
CA GLN A 198 -20.62 21.69 23.84
C GLN A 198 -20.56 21.86 22.31
N ASN A 199 -20.33 20.73 21.59
CA ASN A 199 -20.30 20.76 20.11
C ASN A 199 -21.67 21.15 19.55
N VAL A 200 -21.70 22.22 18.74
CA VAL A 200 -22.91 22.73 18.07
C VAL A 200 -23.01 22.19 16.65
N LEU A 201 -21.93 22.32 15.89
CA LEU A 201 -21.86 21.80 14.54
C LEU A 201 -20.41 21.44 14.19
N ARG A 202 -20.24 20.67 13.10
CA ARG A 202 -18.96 20.39 12.48
C ARG A 202 -18.88 21.12 11.14
N LEU A 203 -17.85 21.96 10.98
CA LEU A 203 -17.56 22.68 9.75
C LEU A 203 -16.34 22.07 9.07
N GLU A 204 -16.42 21.81 7.77
CA GLU A 204 -15.34 21.21 6.98
C GLU A 204 -15.03 22.07 5.75
N THR A 205 -13.77 22.11 5.33
CA THR A 205 -13.38 22.74 4.06
C THR A 205 -13.83 21.88 2.88
N ARG A 206 -14.06 22.52 1.72
CA ARG A 206 -14.59 21.85 0.52
C ARG A 206 -13.58 21.74 -0.62
N ASP A 207 -12.57 22.59 -0.68
CA ASP A 207 -11.71 22.71 -1.85
C ASP A 207 -10.77 21.49 -2.02
N PHE A 208 -10.38 20.89 -0.90
CA PHE A 208 -9.50 19.73 -0.85
C PHE A 208 -10.04 18.71 0.14
N MET A 209 -9.83 17.45 -0.18
CA MET A 209 -9.98 16.32 0.73
C MET A 209 -8.62 15.67 0.96
N ASP A 210 -8.45 15.09 2.11
CA ASP A 210 -7.30 14.26 2.42
C ASP A 210 -7.64 12.80 2.16
N VAL A 211 -6.67 12.07 1.63
CA VAL A 211 -6.75 10.62 1.42
C VAL A 211 -5.70 9.98 2.31
N GLU A 212 -6.14 9.28 3.33
CA GLU A 212 -5.28 8.63 4.32
C GLU A 212 -5.07 7.16 3.96
N ILE A 213 -3.81 6.71 4.02
CA ILE A 213 -3.43 5.29 3.88
C ILE A 213 -2.53 4.87 5.04
N GLN A 214 -2.51 3.56 5.29
CA GLN A 214 -1.62 2.95 6.26
C GLN A 214 -0.52 2.16 5.53
N VAL A 215 0.73 2.56 5.72
CA VAL A 215 1.89 1.97 5.04
C VAL A 215 2.74 1.17 6.03
N PRO A 216 2.99 -0.14 5.80
CA PRO A 216 3.82 -0.96 6.68
C PRO A 216 5.26 -0.43 6.82
N GLU A 217 5.86 -0.59 8.01
CA GLU A 217 7.22 -0.16 8.34
C GLU A 217 8.27 -0.62 7.31
N LYS A 218 8.17 -1.87 6.85
CA LYS A 218 9.10 -2.45 5.86
C LYS A 218 9.17 -1.65 4.55
N ILE A 219 8.06 -1.00 4.17
CA ILE A 219 8.00 -0.17 2.98
C ILE A 219 8.53 1.23 3.29
N VAL A 220 8.06 1.84 4.39
CA VAL A 220 8.46 3.20 4.81
C VAL A 220 9.97 3.31 4.99
N ALA A 221 10.62 2.30 5.58
CA ALA A 221 12.07 2.26 5.78
C ALA A 221 12.89 2.40 4.47
N ARG A 222 12.28 2.12 3.32
CA ARG A 222 12.92 2.17 2.00
C ARG A 222 12.53 3.38 1.16
N ILE A 223 11.55 4.18 1.59
CA ILE A 223 11.05 5.35 0.85
C ILE A 223 12.13 6.42 0.75
N GLN A 224 12.26 7.03 -0.42
CA GLN A 224 13.07 8.22 -0.65
C GLN A 224 12.33 9.46 -0.14
N LYS A 225 13.04 10.36 0.56
CA LYS A 225 12.41 11.53 1.18
C LYS A 225 11.92 12.58 0.17
N ASP A 226 12.56 12.67 -0.99
CA ASP A 226 12.24 13.66 -2.03
C ASP A 226 11.77 12.95 -3.31
N THR A 227 10.49 12.68 -3.37
CA THR A 227 9.89 12.18 -4.59
C THR A 227 8.80 13.13 -5.08
N GLN A 228 8.85 13.48 -6.35
CA GLN A 228 7.76 14.20 -7.05
C GLN A 228 6.68 13.23 -7.57
N TYR A 229 6.76 11.96 -7.18
CA TYR A 229 5.81 10.96 -7.60
C TYR A 229 4.43 11.24 -7.03
N GLN A 230 3.44 11.24 -7.89
CA GLN A 230 2.03 11.41 -7.56
C GLN A 230 1.30 10.08 -7.75
N PRO A 231 0.96 9.37 -6.67
CA PRO A 231 0.17 8.16 -6.76
C PRO A 231 -1.25 8.45 -7.24
N MET A 232 -1.95 7.41 -7.65
CA MET A 232 -3.34 7.50 -8.08
C MET A 232 -4.26 6.88 -7.03
N VAL A 233 -5.43 7.47 -6.85
CA VAL A 233 -6.51 6.87 -6.05
C VAL A 233 -7.68 6.51 -6.95
N GLU A 234 -8.28 5.35 -6.65
CA GLU A 234 -9.52 4.85 -7.23
C GLU A 234 -10.52 4.66 -6.08
N PHE A 235 -11.74 5.20 -6.24
CA PHE A 235 -12.75 5.14 -5.19
C PHE A 235 -13.73 4.00 -5.43
N ASP A 236 -14.14 3.35 -4.34
CA ASP A 236 -15.15 2.30 -4.37
C ASP A 236 -16.47 2.87 -4.94
N GLY A 237 -17.00 2.21 -5.99
CA GLY A 237 -18.18 2.70 -6.72
C GLY A 237 -17.88 3.63 -7.90
N TYR A 238 -16.60 4.00 -8.13
CA TYR A 238 -16.15 4.83 -9.26
C TYR A 238 -14.89 4.25 -9.91
N HIS A 239 -14.92 2.97 -10.26
CA HIS A 239 -13.76 2.20 -10.74
C HIS A 239 -13.17 2.65 -12.07
N ASP A 240 -13.92 3.43 -12.87
CA ASP A 240 -13.46 3.86 -14.19
C ASP A 240 -12.56 5.11 -14.17
N LYS A 241 -12.34 5.70 -12.99
CA LYS A 241 -11.60 6.96 -12.85
C LYS A 241 -10.56 6.90 -11.76
N GLN A 242 -9.39 7.39 -12.10
CA GLN A 242 -8.26 7.53 -11.18
C GLN A 242 -7.90 9.00 -11.02
N TYR A 243 -7.63 9.43 -9.80
CA TYR A 243 -7.29 10.79 -9.47
C TYR A 243 -5.87 10.88 -8.92
N LYS A 244 -5.12 11.89 -9.37
CA LYS A 244 -3.75 12.13 -8.89
C LYS A 244 -3.76 12.69 -7.48
N LEU A 245 -2.92 12.13 -6.64
CA LEU A 245 -2.71 12.57 -5.27
C LEU A 245 -1.40 13.35 -5.13
N THR A 246 -1.39 14.33 -4.23
CA THR A 246 -0.18 15.04 -3.83
C THR A 246 0.13 14.70 -2.38
N LEU A 247 1.35 14.25 -2.10
CA LEU A 247 1.77 13.97 -0.73
C LEU A 247 1.67 15.25 0.11
N LYS A 248 0.95 15.17 1.23
CA LYS A 248 0.78 16.28 2.18
C LYS A 248 1.67 16.09 3.41
N GLU A 249 1.52 14.99 4.09
CA GLU A 249 2.25 14.68 5.32
C GLU A 249 2.27 13.17 5.60
N TRP A 250 3.13 12.75 6.50
CA TRP A 250 3.14 11.40 7.04
C TRP A 250 3.57 11.41 8.51
N ASP A 251 3.05 10.46 9.27
CA ASP A 251 3.44 10.29 10.65
C ASP A 251 4.89 9.76 10.73
N THR A 252 5.66 10.28 11.68
CA THR A 252 7.04 9.81 11.94
C THR A 252 7.09 8.74 13.01
N GLN A 253 5.96 8.43 13.63
CA GLN A 253 5.78 7.39 14.63
C GLN A 253 4.77 6.36 14.10
N ALA A 254 5.13 5.09 14.19
CA ALA A 254 4.21 4.02 13.82
C ALA A 254 3.07 3.88 14.83
N ASP A 255 1.90 3.51 14.35
CA ASP A 255 0.82 3.03 15.19
C ASP A 255 1.25 1.72 15.87
N PRO A 256 1.28 1.66 17.21
CA PRO A 256 1.78 0.50 17.94
C PRO A 256 0.92 -0.76 17.78
N ALA A 257 -0.36 -0.62 17.41
CA ALA A 257 -1.27 -1.75 17.24
C ALA A 257 -1.12 -2.42 15.86
N THR A 258 -0.87 -1.62 14.82
CA THR A 258 -0.83 -2.10 13.43
C THR A 258 0.58 -2.17 12.84
N LEU A 259 1.58 -1.53 13.48
CA LEU A 259 2.96 -1.36 12.99
C LEU A 259 3.00 -0.71 11.60
N THR A 260 2.09 0.24 11.37
CA THR A 260 2.00 1.01 10.13
C THR A 260 2.19 2.49 10.39
N TYR A 261 2.57 3.22 9.36
CA TYR A 261 2.67 4.68 9.36
C TYR A 261 1.52 5.25 8.56
N LYS A 262 0.86 6.25 9.12
CA LYS A 262 -0.17 6.99 8.39
C LYS A 262 0.50 7.93 7.39
N VAL A 263 0.06 7.88 6.14
CA VAL A 263 0.46 8.78 5.06
C VAL A 263 -0.79 9.47 4.54
N VAL A 264 -0.72 10.77 4.46
CA VAL A 264 -1.83 11.64 4.05
C VAL A 264 -1.49 12.30 2.73
N PHE A 265 -2.39 12.14 1.78
CA PHE A 265 -2.32 12.83 0.49
C PHE A 265 -3.43 13.86 0.39
N SER A 266 -3.16 14.95 -0.29
CA SER A 266 -4.17 15.95 -0.64
C SER A 266 -4.74 15.68 -2.03
N LEU A 267 -6.06 15.76 -2.14
CA LEU A 267 -6.82 15.61 -3.37
C LEU A 267 -7.70 16.84 -3.59
N PRO A 268 -7.56 17.60 -4.67
CA PRO A 268 -8.56 18.58 -5.06
C PRO A 268 -9.90 17.89 -5.31
N VAL A 269 -10.98 18.41 -4.72
CA VAL A 269 -12.31 17.77 -4.83
C VAL A 269 -12.72 17.64 -6.28
N PRO A 270 -12.97 16.43 -6.79
CA PRO A 270 -13.45 16.21 -8.14
C PRO A 270 -14.79 16.91 -8.38
N LYS A 271 -15.00 17.43 -9.60
CA LYS A 271 -16.25 18.08 -9.98
C LYS A 271 -17.27 17.12 -10.58
N ASP A 272 -16.85 15.93 -10.93
CA ASP A 272 -17.58 14.93 -11.68
C ASP A 272 -18.34 13.92 -10.80
N PHE A 273 -18.04 13.87 -9.51
CA PHE A 273 -18.81 13.12 -8.52
C PHE A 273 -18.74 13.79 -7.14
N ASN A 274 -19.63 13.37 -6.25
CA ASN A 274 -19.72 13.93 -4.91
C ASN A 274 -18.80 13.15 -3.95
N LEU A 275 -17.56 13.62 -3.78
CA LEU A 275 -16.59 13.05 -2.84
C LEU A 275 -16.87 13.56 -1.44
N LEU A 276 -17.12 12.64 -0.49
CA LEU A 276 -17.45 12.94 0.91
C LEU A 276 -16.45 12.27 1.86
N ALA A 277 -16.24 12.88 3.02
CA ALA A 277 -15.47 12.26 4.11
C ALA A 277 -16.12 10.94 4.56
N GLY A 278 -15.29 9.92 4.84
CA GLY A 278 -15.70 8.56 5.15
C GLY A 278 -15.85 7.64 3.95
N MET A 279 -15.66 8.13 2.71
CA MET A 279 -15.60 7.27 1.53
C MET A 279 -14.31 6.48 1.50
N SER A 280 -14.40 5.25 0.97
CA SER A 280 -13.27 4.32 0.82
C SER A 280 -12.76 4.31 -0.62
N GLY A 281 -11.51 3.91 -0.77
CA GLY A 281 -10.86 3.73 -2.06
C GLY A 281 -9.54 2.98 -1.94
N GLN A 282 -8.81 2.92 -3.02
CA GLN A 282 -7.51 2.29 -3.09
C GLN A 282 -6.48 3.25 -3.70
N VAL A 283 -5.38 3.47 -3.00
CA VAL A 283 -4.24 4.23 -3.52
C VAL A 283 -3.25 3.26 -4.14
N VAL A 284 -3.00 3.44 -5.43
CA VAL A 284 -2.08 2.62 -6.22
C VAL A 284 -0.73 3.31 -6.28
N ILE A 285 0.30 2.66 -5.76
CA ILE A 285 1.66 3.19 -5.68
C ILE A 285 2.63 2.25 -6.40
N ASP A 286 3.38 2.80 -7.33
CA ASP A 286 4.53 2.13 -7.92
C ASP A 286 5.75 2.31 -6.98
N LEU A 287 6.03 1.29 -6.21
CA LEU A 287 7.12 1.32 -5.24
C LEU A 287 8.50 1.52 -5.88
N SER A 288 8.69 1.16 -7.15
CA SER A 288 9.95 1.38 -7.85
C SER A 288 10.30 2.87 -8.00
N LYS A 289 9.28 3.73 -8.03
CA LYS A 289 9.42 5.19 -8.16
C LYS A 289 9.62 5.91 -6.83
N VAL A 290 9.29 5.26 -5.72
CA VAL A 290 9.31 5.89 -4.39
C VAL A 290 10.31 5.25 -3.43
N THR A 291 10.82 4.05 -3.72
CA THR A 291 11.82 3.38 -2.88
C THR A 291 13.21 3.49 -3.48
N ARG A 292 14.23 3.48 -2.61
CA ARG A 292 15.62 3.36 -3.04
C ARG A 292 15.78 2.07 -3.84
N SER A 293 16.38 2.18 -5.01
CA SER A 293 16.55 1.13 -6.01
C SER A 293 16.79 -0.24 -5.37
N GLN A 294 15.81 -1.13 -5.51
CA GLN A 294 16.11 -2.55 -5.47
C GLN A 294 16.60 -2.93 -6.87
N THR A 295 17.60 -3.78 -6.96
CA THR A 295 17.92 -4.48 -8.21
C THR A 295 16.59 -5.02 -8.75
N PRO A 296 16.22 -4.66 -9.99
CA PRO A 296 15.00 -5.20 -10.58
C PRO A 296 15.06 -6.72 -10.51
N TYR A 297 14.02 -7.33 -10.01
CA TYR A 297 13.90 -8.79 -9.95
C TYR A 297 12.69 -9.26 -10.75
N THR A 298 12.80 -10.45 -11.30
CA THR A 298 11.71 -11.12 -12.00
C THR A 298 11.14 -12.20 -11.10
N ILE A 299 9.82 -12.27 -11.00
CA ILE A 299 9.14 -13.33 -10.25
C ILE A 299 8.91 -14.52 -11.18
N LEU A 300 9.43 -15.69 -10.81
CA LEU A 300 9.22 -16.93 -11.53
C LEU A 300 8.50 -17.96 -10.66
N PRO A 301 7.72 -18.88 -11.24
CA PRO A 301 7.24 -20.06 -10.52
C PRO A 301 8.41 -20.83 -9.92
N ILE A 302 8.33 -21.25 -8.67
CA ILE A 302 9.41 -21.97 -7.99
C ILE A 302 9.82 -23.23 -8.75
N GLU A 303 8.88 -23.89 -9.39
CA GLU A 303 9.07 -25.12 -10.17
C GLU A 303 9.94 -24.92 -11.42
N SER A 304 10.10 -23.66 -11.88
CA SER A 304 10.94 -23.33 -13.05
C SER A 304 12.42 -23.25 -12.74
N VAL A 305 12.78 -23.11 -11.46
CA VAL A 305 14.17 -22.96 -11.02
C VAL A 305 14.68 -24.27 -10.42
N PHE A 306 15.84 -24.71 -10.85
CA PHE A 306 16.48 -25.93 -10.35
C PHE A 306 17.96 -25.69 -10.04
N SER A 307 18.55 -26.55 -9.22
CA SER A 307 19.98 -26.54 -8.89
C SER A 307 20.60 -27.89 -9.14
N ASP A 308 21.92 -27.95 -9.20
CA ASP A 308 22.64 -29.22 -9.18
C ASP A 308 22.43 -29.93 -7.83
N PRO A 309 22.19 -31.25 -7.82
CA PRO A 309 21.78 -32.00 -6.61
C PRO A 309 22.68 -31.85 -5.38
N ASN A 310 23.94 -31.47 -5.57
CA ASN A 310 24.94 -31.36 -4.51
C ASN A 310 25.27 -29.91 -4.12
N LYS A 311 24.50 -28.90 -4.59
CA LYS A 311 24.79 -27.49 -4.35
C LYS A 311 23.57 -26.73 -3.88
N SER A 312 23.80 -25.67 -3.10
CA SER A 312 22.73 -24.80 -2.64
C SER A 312 22.06 -24.06 -3.80
N LEU A 313 20.75 -23.85 -3.70
CA LEU A 313 19.98 -23.08 -4.68
C LEU A 313 20.47 -21.62 -4.80
N SER A 314 20.98 -21.03 -3.70
CA SER A 314 21.52 -19.67 -3.69
C SER A 314 22.74 -19.49 -4.58
N ASP A 315 23.56 -20.52 -4.71
CA ASP A 315 24.88 -20.44 -5.36
C ASP A 315 24.88 -20.98 -6.79
N ASN A 316 23.91 -21.85 -7.13
CA ASN A 316 23.82 -22.53 -8.42
C ASN A 316 22.37 -22.76 -8.85
N ALA A 317 21.66 -21.69 -9.13
CA ALA A 317 20.31 -21.74 -9.68
C ALA A 317 20.33 -21.65 -11.21
N TYR A 318 19.48 -22.42 -11.85
CA TYR A 318 19.35 -22.47 -13.28
C TYR A 318 17.87 -22.50 -13.69
N VAL A 319 17.60 -22.01 -14.91
CA VAL A 319 16.32 -22.14 -15.60
C VAL A 319 16.53 -22.73 -16.98
N TRP A 320 15.50 -23.36 -17.55
CA TRP A 320 15.49 -23.77 -18.93
C TRP A 320 14.79 -22.71 -19.78
N VAL A 321 15.54 -22.07 -20.67
CA VAL A 321 15.01 -21.10 -21.64
C VAL A 321 14.61 -21.83 -22.92
N PHE A 322 13.39 -21.65 -23.36
CA PHE A 322 12.87 -22.22 -24.59
C PHE A 322 13.17 -21.31 -25.78
N ASN A 323 13.77 -21.85 -26.80
CA ASN A 323 14.00 -21.17 -28.07
C ASN A 323 12.89 -21.53 -29.06
N GLN A 324 12.04 -20.57 -29.41
CA GLN A 324 10.93 -20.79 -30.34
C GLN A 324 11.36 -21.15 -31.78
N GLN A 325 12.55 -20.67 -32.23
CA GLN A 325 13.01 -20.90 -33.59
C GLN A 325 13.52 -22.32 -33.81
N THR A 326 14.19 -22.89 -32.79
CA THR A 326 14.80 -24.22 -32.86
C THR A 326 13.96 -25.30 -32.18
N GLY A 327 12.98 -24.93 -31.35
CA GLY A 327 12.21 -25.88 -30.55
C GLY A 327 13.01 -26.54 -29.43
N THR A 328 14.16 -25.98 -29.03
CA THR A 328 15.08 -26.55 -28.05
C THR A 328 15.12 -25.74 -26.76
N VAL A 329 15.60 -26.36 -25.67
CA VAL A 329 15.83 -25.70 -24.40
C VAL A 329 17.32 -25.56 -24.11
N HIS A 330 17.68 -24.43 -23.48
CA HIS A 330 19.05 -24.11 -23.05
C HIS A 330 19.08 -23.80 -21.57
N LYS A 331 20.07 -24.37 -20.88
CA LYS A 331 20.32 -24.13 -19.44
C LYS A 331 20.92 -22.73 -19.26
N GLN A 332 20.25 -21.90 -18.50
CA GLN A 332 20.70 -20.53 -18.21
C GLN A 332 20.88 -20.36 -16.70
N ALA A 333 22.06 -19.87 -16.28
CA ALA A 333 22.35 -19.57 -14.90
C ALA A 333 21.58 -18.32 -14.47
N VAL A 334 21.01 -18.34 -13.28
CA VAL A 334 20.25 -17.24 -12.70
C VAL A 334 20.70 -16.99 -11.26
N GLN A 335 20.60 -15.75 -10.82
CA GLN A 335 20.81 -15.40 -9.44
C GLN A 335 19.45 -15.24 -8.76
N VAL A 336 19.19 -16.02 -7.73
CA VAL A 336 17.90 -16.02 -7.02
C VAL A 336 17.95 -15.14 -5.77
N GLY A 337 16.79 -14.57 -5.43
CA GLY A 337 16.54 -13.76 -4.24
C GLY A 337 15.67 -14.49 -3.22
N GLN A 338 14.63 -13.83 -2.76
CA GLN A 338 13.72 -14.35 -1.72
C GLN A 338 12.77 -15.40 -2.31
N LEU A 339 12.47 -16.40 -1.49
CA LEU A 339 11.49 -17.44 -1.79
C LEU A 339 10.14 -17.03 -1.21
N HIS A 340 9.10 -17.08 -2.04
CA HIS A 340 7.72 -16.92 -1.65
C HIS A 340 7.01 -18.28 -1.68
N HIS A 341 5.71 -18.33 -1.36
CA HIS A 341 4.97 -19.58 -1.22
C HIS A 341 5.06 -20.49 -2.47
N ASP A 342 4.86 -19.94 -3.66
CA ASP A 342 4.81 -20.64 -4.95
C ASP A 342 5.72 -20.00 -6.01
N THR A 343 6.45 -18.97 -5.65
CA THR A 343 7.28 -18.18 -6.55
C THR A 343 8.64 -17.87 -5.93
N ILE A 344 9.62 -17.57 -6.78
CA ILE A 344 10.97 -17.19 -6.40
C ILE A 344 11.39 -15.93 -7.14
N GLU A 345 12.06 -15.02 -6.43
CA GLU A 345 12.68 -13.84 -7.03
C GLU A 345 13.94 -14.24 -7.79
N VAL A 346 14.07 -13.77 -9.03
CA VAL A 346 15.29 -13.89 -9.83
C VAL A 346 15.85 -12.49 -10.04
N LEU A 347 17.01 -12.24 -9.42
CA LEU A 347 17.69 -10.95 -9.40
C LEU A 347 18.44 -10.64 -10.70
N SER A 348 18.92 -11.67 -11.40
CA SER A 348 19.62 -11.54 -12.67
C SER A 348 19.67 -12.87 -13.43
N GLY A 349 20.00 -12.81 -14.72
CA GLY A 349 20.16 -14.00 -15.54
C GLY A 349 18.96 -14.28 -16.46
N VAL A 350 17.86 -13.54 -16.39
CA VAL A 350 16.72 -13.66 -17.31
C VAL A 350 16.40 -12.31 -17.96
N LYS A 351 15.75 -12.35 -19.13
CA LYS A 351 15.35 -11.17 -19.88
C LYS A 351 13.85 -11.18 -20.14
N GLU A 352 13.28 -10.01 -20.24
CA GLU A 352 11.89 -9.84 -20.65
C GLU A 352 11.64 -10.45 -22.04
N GLY A 353 10.47 -11.07 -22.23
CA GLY A 353 10.10 -11.75 -23.46
C GLY A 353 10.64 -13.18 -23.58
N GLN A 354 11.54 -13.63 -22.69
CA GLN A 354 11.96 -15.03 -22.68
C GLN A 354 10.86 -15.95 -22.21
N GLN A 355 10.84 -17.16 -22.80
CA GLN A 355 9.96 -18.24 -22.36
C GLN A 355 10.76 -19.26 -21.57
N ILE A 356 10.33 -19.52 -20.34
CA ILE A 356 11.00 -20.41 -19.40
C ILE A 356 10.11 -21.64 -19.18
N VAL A 357 10.74 -22.81 -19.08
CA VAL A 357 10.02 -24.04 -18.73
C VAL A 357 9.62 -24.00 -17.26
N SER A 358 8.30 -24.07 -16.99
CA SER A 358 7.75 -24.05 -15.63
C SER A 358 7.33 -25.41 -15.09
N ALA A 359 7.39 -26.47 -15.90
CA ALA A 359 7.13 -27.82 -15.42
C ALA A 359 7.95 -28.85 -16.23
N GLY A 360 8.46 -29.89 -15.52
CA GLY A 360 9.26 -30.94 -16.14
C GLY A 360 10.78 -30.66 -16.16
N VAL A 361 11.25 -29.63 -15.47
CA VAL A 361 12.64 -29.11 -15.51
C VAL A 361 13.72 -30.16 -15.23
N HIS A 362 13.46 -31.11 -14.30
CA HIS A 362 14.44 -32.14 -13.89
C HIS A 362 14.68 -33.23 -14.95
N SER A 363 13.85 -33.34 -15.96
CA SER A 363 13.96 -34.35 -17.01
C SER A 363 14.55 -33.82 -18.33
N LEU A 364 14.97 -32.55 -18.36
CA LEU A 364 15.51 -31.89 -19.53
C LEU A 364 17.04 -31.93 -19.54
N GLN A 365 17.61 -31.86 -20.74
CA GLN A 365 19.05 -31.75 -20.98
C GLN A 365 19.32 -30.63 -21.97
N GLU A 366 20.57 -30.12 -21.94
CA GLU A 366 21.01 -29.06 -22.84
C GLU A 366 20.75 -29.43 -24.32
N GLY A 367 20.12 -28.52 -25.07
CA GLY A 367 19.80 -28.70 -26.47
C GLY A 367 18.63 -29.67 -26.78
N MET A 368 17.93 -30.16 -25.74
CA MET A 368 16.82 -31.12 -25.94
C MET A 368 15.65 -30.44 -26.66
N SER A 369 15.13 -31.17 -27.68
CA SER A 369 13.90 -30.75 -28.40
C SER A 369 12.68 -30.96 -27.53
N VAL A 370 11.87 -29.91 -27.37
CA VAL A 370 10.62 -29.92 -26.62
C VAL A 370 9.51 -29.25 -27.40
N ARG A 371 8.28 -29.52 -27.02
CA ARG A 371 7.12 -28.79 -27.56
C ARG A 371 6.32 -28.11 -26.43
N PRO A 372 5.73 -26.95 -26.70
CA PRO A 372 4.82 -26.32 -25.73
C PRO A 372 3.65 -27.25 -25.42
N TRP A 373 3.32 -27.38 -24.15
CA TRP A 373 2.13 -28.08 -23.71
C TRP A 373 0.91 -27.16 -23.84
N ASN A 374 0.03 -27.45 -24.77
CA ASN A 374 -1.26 -26.79 -24.88
C ASN A 374 -2.31 -27.69 -24.23
N LYS A 375 -3.06 -27.15 -23.27
CA LYS A 375 -4.18 -27.86 -22.66
C LYS A 375 -5.23 -28.08 -23.74
N GLU A 376 -5.34 -29.33 -24.25
CA GLU A 376 -6.46 -29.71 -25.11
C GLU A 376 -7.75 -29.57 -24.29
N ARG A 377 -8.74 -28.84 -24.82
CA ARG A 377 -10.05 -28.70 -24.19
C ARG A 377 -10.70 -30.09 -24.23
N GLY A 378 -10.86 -30.73 -23.08
CA GLY A 378 -11.66 -31.94 -22.98
C GLY A 378 -11.04 -33.07 -22.14
N LEU A 379 -10.59 -32.82 -20.94
CA LEU A 379 -10.54 -33.81 -19.82
C LEU A 379 -10.72 -33.05 -18.51
#